data_f9590fd086608ddac6cdf09825078188
#
_entry.id   f9590fd086608ddac6cdf09825078188
#
_cell.length_a   1.000
_cell.length_b   1.000
_cell.length_c   1.000
_cell.angle_alpha   90.00
_cell.angle_beta   90.00
_cell.angle_gamma   90.00
#
_symmetry.space_group_name_H-M   'P 1'
#
loop_
_entity.id
_entity.type
_entity.pdbx_description
1 polymer ?
#
loop_
_entity_poly.entity_id
_entity_poly.type
_entity_poly.pdbx_seq_one_letter_code
_entity_poly.pdbx_strand_id
1 'polypeptide(L)'
;MYLETVQNMEIGSKVITAGPVKYIEGWNEKSIILNELAKITPLRESVQKLYESIPIMYRDVDEFDITETVADTFKEYKRQLVIAMKTIIRTYEAINPQKVAEKEYGFDIKMPEFQNLDDFAGCISDLNFILSQCPYLNSKDASIKYGSVDVGSTWLTFLIAGAAATTVLSNLGKLVDAAAKIKSHATTVKMQEEALRSLELKNGIAAEVLDAFKKTNKILTQNSVSELEQELGELKDGEEKDKAGRSLEKLAYWMDKGMQFYSAIDAPNEIKDVFPVQQEVSYLSDDLMKLIEKKEK
;
A
#
# COMPACT_ATOMS: atom_id res chain seq x y z
N MET A 1 -2.33 -14.90 0.55
CA MET A 1 -2.44 -14.32 1.90
C MET A 1 -3.85 -14.47 2.48
N TYR A 2 -4.87 -13.68 2.15
CA TYR A 2 -6.21 -13.78 2.78
C TYR A 2 -6.88 -15.14 2.67
N LEU A 3 -6.78 -15.82 1.51
CA LEU A 3 -7.37 -17.16 1.34
C LEU A 3 -6.74 -18.17 2.30
N GLU A 4 -5.44 -18.18 2.43
CA GLU A 4 -4.68 -19.04 3.34
C GLU A 4 -5.04 -18.74 4.80
N THR A 5 -5.13 -17.47 5.16
CA THR A 5 -5.54 -17.05 6.52
C THR A 5 -6.95 -17.54 6.85
N VAL A 6 -7.92 -17.39 5.92
CA VAL A 6 -9.27 -17.90 6.12
C VAL A 6 -9.29 -19.44 6.20
N GLN A 7 -8.48 -20.12 5.38
CA GLN A 7 -8.37 -21.60 5.45
C GLN A 7 -7.81 -22.06 6.79
N ASN A 8 -6.87 -21.31 7.37
CA ASN A 8 -6.20 -21.60 8.63
C ASN A 8 -6.94 -21.08 9.88
N MET A 9 -8.14 -20.50 9.72
CA MET A 9 -9.00 -20.18 10.87
C MET A 9 -9.49 -21.47 11.50
N GLU A 10 -8.82 -21.93 12.55
CA GLU A 10 -9.16 -23.19 13.23
C GLU A 10 -9.96 -22.93 14.52
N ILE A 11 -10.74 -23.95 14.87
CA ILE A 11 -11.42 -24.05 16.16
C ILE A 11 -10.62 -25.03 16.99
N GLY A 12 -10.10 -24.55 18.11
CA GLY A 12 -9.40 -25.38 19.08
C GLY A 12 -10.34 -26.26 19.88
N SER A 13 -9.77 -27.26 20.56
CA SER A 13 -10.49 -28.10 21.51
C SER A 13 -9.63 -28.25 22.76
N LYS A 14 -10.19 -27.94 23.93
CA LYS A 14 -9.56 -28.13 25.23
C LYS A 14 -10.46 -28.97 26.12
N VAL A 15 -9.87 -29.74 27.03
CA VAL A 15 -10.61 -30.55 28.00
C VAL A 15 -10.62 -29.80 29.34
N ILE A 16 -11.83 -29.50 29.80
CA ILE A 16 -12.07 -28.96 31.15
C ILE A 16 -12.74 -30.01 32.04
N THR A 17 -12.87 -29.72 33.32
CA THR A 17 -13.50 -30.67 34.30
C THR A 17 -14.90 -31.12 33.91
N ALA A 18 -15.62 -30.29 33.14
CA ALA A 18 -16.99 -30.59 32.65
C ALA A 18 -17.03 -31.29 31.28
N GLY A 19 -15.87 -31.56 30.63
CA GLY A 19 -15.78 -32.23 29.33
C GLY A 19 -15.03 -31.43 28.27
N PRO A 20 -15.00 -31.88 27.03
CA PRO A 20 -14.35 -31.19 25.94
C PRO A 20 -15.12 -29.91 25.56
N VAL A 21 -14.40 -28.81 25.43
CA VAL A 21 -14.94 -27.49 25.03
C VAL A 21 -14.23 -27.04 23.77
N LYS A 22 -14.98 -26.48 22.83
CA LYS A 22 -14.45 -25.83 21.62
C LYS A 22 -14.16 -24.37 21.95
N TYR A 23 -13.09 -23.81 21.35
CA TYR A 23 -12.75 -22.41 21.51
C TYR A 23 -12.23 -21.78 20.22
N ILE A 24 -12.32 -20.46 20.13
CA ILE A 24 -11.71 -19.65 19.07
C ILE A 24 -10.69 -18.75 19.74
N GLU A 25 -9.50 -18.66 19.16
CA GLU A 25 -8.39 -17.83 19.58
C GLU A 25 -7.97 -16.88 18.47
N GLY A 26 -7.44 -15.69 18.80
CA GLY A 26 -7.00 -14.69 17.83
C GLY A 26 -8.15 -14.12 17.00
N TRP A 27 -9.33 -13.95 17.61
CA TRP A 27 -10.52 -13.46 16.90
C TRP A 27 -10.36 -12.04 16.41
N ASN A 28 -9.65 -11.18 17.14
CA ASN A 28 -9.44 -9.79 16.75
C ASN A 28 -8.74 -9.68 15.39
N GLU A 29 -7.65 -10.41 15.17
CA GLU A 29 -6.97 -10.46 13.88
C GLU A 29 -7.86 -11.05 12.78
N LYS A 30 -8.57 -12.13 13.09
CA LYS A 30 -9.49 -12.79 12.15
C LYS A 30 -10.63 -11.85 11.73
N SER A 31 -11.19 -11.10 12.67
CA SER A 31 -12.27 -10.14 12.42
C SER A 31 -11.83 -8.98 11.53
N ILE A 32 -10.60 -8.47 11.69
CA ILE A 32 -10.03 -7.44 10.81
C ILE A 32 -9.96 -7.96 9.37
N ILE A 33 -9.44 -9.17 9.18
CA ILE A 33 -9.36 -9.78 7.84
C ILE A 33 -10.75 -10.00 7.23
N LEU A 34 -11.73 -10.43 8.02
CA LEU A 34 -13.11 -10.58 7.55
C LEU A 34 -13.70 -9.23 7.14
N ASN A 35 -13.42 -8.16 7.88
CA ASN A 35 -13.86 -6.82 7.52
C ASN A 35 -13.25 -6.33 6.20
N GLU A 36 -11.97 -6.62 5.94
CA GLU A 36 -11.35 -6.31 4.65
C GLU A 36 -11.98 -7.11 3.51
N LEU A 37 -12.23 -8.41 3.71
CA LEU A 37 -12.91 -9.25 2.72
C LEU A 37 -14.35 -8.82 2.45
N ALA A 38 -15.05 -8.25 3.44
CA ALA A 38 -16.43 -7.74 3.28
C ALA A 38 -16.50 -6.53 2.32
N LYS A 39 -15.38 -5.82 2.07
CA LYS A 39 -15.31 -4.75 1.07
C LYS A 39 -15.43 -5.29 -0.36
N ILE A 40 -15.10 -6.56 -0.56
CA ILE A 40 -15.26 -7.26 -1.84
C ILE A 40 -16.72 -7.67 -2.01
N THR A 41 -17.45 -6.95 -2.85
CA THR A 41 -18.91 -7.12 -3.01
C THR A 41 -19.39 -8.58 -3.13
N PRO A 42 -18.78 -9.45 -3.97
CA PRO A 42 -19.19 -10.84 -4.08
C PRO A 42 -18.96 -11.71 -2.82
N LEU A 43 -18.08 -11.26 -1.90
CA LEU A 43 -17.78 -11.99 -0.66
C LEU A 43 -18.61 -11.52 0.53
N ARG A 44 -19.22 -10.33 0.45
CA ARG A 44 -19.86 -9.64 1.57
C ARG A 44 -20.85 -10.51 2.32
N GLU A 45 -21.74 -11.18 1.60
CA GLU A 45 -22.75 -12.06 2.22
C GLU A 45 -22.14 -13.26 2.94
N SER A 46 -21.14 -13.90 2.33
CA SER A 46 -20.45 -15.06 2.92
C SER A 46 -19.64 -14.66 4.16
N VAL A 47 -18.99 -13.51 4.12
CA VAL A 47 -18.28 -12.93 5.27
C VAL A 47 -19.25 -12.59 6.39
N GLN A 48 -20.37 -11.94 6.07
CA GLN A 48 -21.38 -11.58 7.05
C GLN A 48 -21.93 -12.81 7.76
N LYS A 49 -22.30 -13.88 7.03
CA LYS A 49 -22.77 -15.14 7.62
C LYS A 49 -21.74 -15.74 8.57
N LEU A 50 -20.46 -15.75 8.18
CA LEU A 50 -19.39 -16.26 9.03
C LEU A 50 -19.23 -15.40 10.29
N TYR A 51 -19.23 -14.09 10.16
CA TYR A 51 -19.12 -13.16 11.29
C TYR A 51 -20.32 -13.28 12.25
N GLU A 52 -21.53 -13.37 11.71
CA GLU A 52 -22.77 -13.51 12.48
C GLU A 52 -22.92 -14.89 13.16
N SER A 53 -22.18 -15.91 12.71
CA SER A 53 -22.14 -17.20 13.42
C SER A 53 -21.53 -17.10 14.81
N ILE A 54 -20.74 -16.04 15.06
CA ILE A 54 -20.20 -15.75 16.39
C ILE A 54 -21.22 -14.92 17.19
N PRO A 55 -21.60 -15.39 18.40
CA PRO A 55 -22.51 -14.64 19.27
C PRO A 55 -21.99 -13.22 19.55
N ILE A 56 -22.89 -12.25 19.57
CA ILE A 56 -22.57 -10.82 19.71
C ILE A 56 -21.63 -10.55 20.90
N MET A 57 -21.86 -11.24 22.02
CA MET A 57 -21.08 -11.06 23.25
C MET A 57 -19.60 -11.44 23.15
N TYR A 58 -19.22 -12.18 22.10
CA TYR A 58 -17.83 -12.64 21.90
C TYR A 58 -17.12 -11.92 20.75
N ARG A 59 -17.81 -11.03 20.03
CA ARG A 59 -17.23 -10.38 18.84
C ARG A 59 -16.08 -9.44 19.12
N ASP A 60 -16.02 -8.92 20.35
CA ASP A 60 -14.96 -8.02 20.82
C ASP A 60 -13.99 -8.72 21.78
N VAL A 61 -14.00 -10.07 21.83
CA VAL A 61 -13.16 -10.88 22.70
C VAL A 61 -12.21 -11.71 21.84
N ASP A 62 -10.94 -11.69 22.17
CA ASP A 62 -9.90 -12.35 21.35
C ASP A 62 -9.89 -13.88 21.48
N GLU A 63 -10.20 -14.40 22.69
CA GLU A 63 -10.34 -15.85 22.95
C GLU A 63 -11.65 -16.11 23.71
N PHE A 64 -12.44 -17.07 23.21
CA PHE A 64 -13.69 -17.43 23.84
C PHE A 64 -14.10 -18.88 23.56
N ASP A 65 -14.82 -19.47 24.49
CA ASP A 65 -15.40 -20.81 24.38
C ASP A 65 -16.71 -20.78 23.60
N ILE A 66 -16.94 -21.78 22.76
CA ILE A 66 -18.14 -21.91 21.93
C ILE A 66 -18.78 -23.28 22.09
N THR A 67 -20.07 -23.35 21.85
CA THR A 67 -20.81 -24.62 21.77
C THR A 67 -20.48 -25.40 20.50
N GLU A 68 -20.68 -26.71 20.52
CA GLU A 68 -20.48 -27.53 19.32
C GLU A 68 -21.33 -27.04 18.13
N THR A 69 -22.55 -26.60 18.38
CA THR A 69 -23.45 -26.05 17.34
C THR A 69 -22.88 -24.81 16.69
N VAL A 70 -22.31 -23.90 17.48
CA VAL A 70 -21.64 -22.69 16.97
C VAL A 70 -20.38 -23.07 16.18
N ALA A 71 -19.60 -24.03 16.69
CA ALA A 71 -18.42 -24.54 16.02
C ALA A 71 -18.73 -25.13 14.64
N ASP A 72 -19.77 -25.93 14.54
CA ASP A 72 -20.18 -26.55 13.26
C ASP A 72 -20.72 -25.51 12.28
N THR A 73 -21.51 -24.54 12.77
CA THR A 73 -22.01 -23.43 11.96
C THR A 73 -20.84 -22.58 11.41
N PHE A 74 -19.88 -22.27 12.26
CA PHE A 74 -18.67 -21.52 11.88
C PHE A 74 -17.87 -22.28 10.81
N LYS A 75 -17.64 -23.60 11.00
CA LYS A 75 -16.92 -24.43 10.01
C LYS A 75 -17.62 -24.42 8.66
N GLU A 76 -18.95 -24.55 8.66
CA GLU A 76 -19.73 -24.56 7.42
C GLU A 76 -19.66 -23.22 6.69
N TYR A 77 -19.83 -22.08 7.39
CA TYR A 77 -19.73 -20.77 6.76
C TYR A 77 -18.29 -20.43 6.34
N LYS A 78 -17.29 -20.86 7.12
CA LYS A 78 -15.88 -20.78 6.70
C LYS A 78 -15.67 -21.53 5.37
N ARG A 79 -16.19 -22.77 5.26
CA ARG A 79 -16.10 -23.57 4.03
C ARG A 79 -16.75 -22.85 2.85
N GLN A 80 -17.92 -22.24 3.04
CA GLN A 80 -18.63 -21.47 2.01
C GLN A 80 -17.83 -20.25 1.57
N LEU A 81 -17.25 -19.50 2.50
CA LEU A 81 -16.39 -18.35 2.19
C LEU A 81 -15.16 -18.78 1.40
N VAL A 82 -14.48 -19.85 1.80
CA VAL A 82 -13.33 -20.41 1.06
C VAL A 82 -13.71 -20.81 -0.36
N ILE A 83 -14.87 -21.42 -0.56
CA ILE A 83 -15.37 -21.78 -1.92
C ILE A 83 -15.61 -20.51 -2.73
N ALA A 84 -16.27 -19.49 -2.16
CA ALA A 84 -16.53 -18.24 -2.85
C ALA A 84 -15.22 -17.53 -3.25
N MET A 85 -14.24 -17.46 -2.35
CA MET A 85 -12.91 -16.90 -2.65
C MET A 85 -12.21 -17.67 -3.78
N LYS A 86 -12.19 -19.01 -3.73
CA LYS A 86 -11.61 -19.83 -4.79
C LYS A 86 -12.32 -19.66 -6.13
N THR A 87 -13.64 -19.48 -6.11
CA THR A 87 -14.42 -19.24 -7.33
C THR A 87 -14.04 -17.90 -7.95
N ILE A 88 -13.91 -16.84 -7.16
CA ILE A 88 -13.48 -15.52 -7.65
C ILE A 88 -12.09 -15.62 -8.26
N ILE A 89 -11.13 -16.25 -7.57
CA ILE A 89 -9.77 -16.43 -8.08
C ILE A 89 -9.79 -17.17 -9.42
N ARG A 90 -10.48 -18.31 -9.50
CA ARG A 90 -10.57 -19.10 -10.75
C ARG A 90 -11.26 -18.33 -11.88
N THR A 91 -12.30 -17.56 -11.56
CA THR A 91 -12.97 -16.71 -12.53
C THR A 91 -12.04 -15.64 -13.07
N TYR A 92 -11.27 -14.99 -12.18
CA TYR A 92 -10.27 -14.01 -12.56
C TYR A 92 -9.18 -14.62 -13.46
N GLU A 93 -8.65 -15.79 -13.10
CA GLU A 93 -7.68 -16.54 -13.89
C GLU A 93 -8.24 -16.93 -15.28
N ALA A 94 -9.51 -17.35 -15.33
CA ALA A 94 -10.16 -17.73 -16.59
C ALA A 94 -10.42 -16.53 -17.52
N ILE A 95 -10.71 -15.34 -16.95
CA ILE A 95 -10.93 -14.11 -17.73
C ILE A 95 -9.60 -13.50 -18.17
N ASN A 96 -8.51 -13.74 -17.42
CA ASN A 96 -7.18 -13.20 -17.70
C ASN A 96 -6.14 -14.32 -17.98
N PRO A 97 -6.36 -15.20 -18.97
CA PRO A 97 -5.50 -16.37 -19.21
C PRO A 97 -4.06 -15.99 -19.57
N GLN A 98 -3.82 -14.80 -20.12
CA GLN A 98 -2.48 -14.34 -20.48
C GLN A 98 -1.61 -13.96 -19.28
N LYS A 99 -2.21 -13.62 -18.12
CA LYS A 99 -1.47 -13.35 -16.89
C LYS A 99 -0.93 -14.63 -16.22
N VAL A 100 -1.48 -15.80 -16.56
CA VAL A 100 -1.10 -17.10 -15.95
C VAL A 100 0.01 -17.80 -16.76
N ALA A 101 0.14 -17.53 -18.07
CA ALA A 101 1.01 -18.28 -19.00
C ALA A 101 2.46 -17.77 -19.05
N GLU A 102 2.74 -16.53 -18.76
CA GLU A 102 4.09 -15.98 -18.67
C GLU A 102 4.30 -15.48 -17.24
N LYS A 103 5.45 -15.78 -16.64
CA LYS A 103 5.87 -15.19 -15.35
C LYS A 103 6.12 -13.69 -15.56
N GLU A 104 5.07 -12.94 -15.80
CA GLU A 104 5.11 -11.49 -15.83
C GLU A 104 5.00 -11.00 -14.39
N TYR A 105 6.02 -10.31 -13.95
CA TYR A 105 5.98 -9.62 -12.67
C TYR A 105 5.21 -8.32 -12.86
N GLY A 106 4.24 -8.06 -12.00
CA GLY A 106 3.43 -6.85 -12.08
C GLY A 106 3.46 -6.03 -10.80
N PHE A 107 3.03 -4.81 -10.92
CA PHE A 107 2.73 -3.94 -9.81
C PHE A 107 1.49 -3.12 -10.11
N ASP A 108 0.79 -2.75 -9.05
CA ASP A 108 -0.43 -1.96 -9.14
C ASP A 108 -0.17 -0.57 -8.53
N ILE A 109 -0.70 0.45 -9.18
CA ILE A 109 -0.67 1.82 -8.68
C ILE A 109 -2.10 2.23 -8.36
N LYS A 110 -2.37 2.52 -7.10
CA LYS A 110 -3.58 3.25 -6.71
C LYS A 110 -3.36 4.72 -7.00
N MET A 111 -4.16 5.27 -7.91
CA MET A 111 -4.09 6.68 -8.28
C MET A 111 -4.69 7.56 -7.20
N PRO A 112 -4.22 8.81 -7.04
CA PRO A 112 -4.88 9.78 -6.18
C PRO A 112 -6.27 10.16 -6.71
N GLU A 113 -7.08 10.79 -5.86
CA GLU A 113 -8.32 11.42 -6.33
C GLU A 113 -8.00 12.70 -7.11
N PHE A 114 -8.56 12.81 -8.32
CA PHE A 114 -8.34 13.96 -9.19
C PHE A 114 -9.57 14.87 -9.16
N GLN A 115 -9.32 16.18 -9.07
CA GLN A 115 -10.39 17.18 -9.13
C GLN A 115 -10.75 17.57 -10.56
N ASN A 116 -9.84 17.38 -11.51
CA ASN A 116 -10.00 17.74 -12.93
C ASN A 116 -9.17 16.83 -13.83
N LEU A 117 -9.44 16.91 -15.15
CA LEU A 117 -8.75 16.12 -16.16
C LEU A 117 -7.28 16.54 -16.37
N ASP A 118 -6.94 17.79 -16.11
CA ASP A 118 -5.56 18.27 -16.27
C ASP A 118 -4.64 17.66 -15.21
N ASP A 119 -5.10 17.57 -13.99
CA ASP A 119 -4.38 16.87 -12.90
C ASP A 119 -4.19 15.38 -13.24
N PHE A 120 -5.23 14.72 -13.77
CA PHE A 120 -5.13 13.34 -14.21
C PHE A 120 -4.11 13.18 -15.34
N ALA A 121 -4.20 14.01 -16.39
CA ALA A 121 -3.27 13.99 -17.51
C ALA A 121 -1.82 14.28 -17.06
N GLY A 122 -1.63 15.22 -16.13
CA GLY A 122 -0.35 15.51 -15.51
C GLY A 122 0.23 14.30 -14.77
N CYS A 123 -0.60 13.60 -13.99
CA CYS A 123 -0.20 12.40 -13.29
C CYS A 123 0.24 11.28 -14.24
N ILE A 124 -0.52 11.01 -15.29
CA ILE A 124 -0.17 10.01 -16.31
C ILE A 124 1.12 10.39 -17.05
N SER A 125 1.29 11.68 -17.39
CA SER A 125 2.52 12.16 -18.02
C SER A 125 3.75 11.96 -17.13
N ASP A 126 3.61 12.26 -15.84
CA ASP A 126 4.68 12.09 -14.87
C ASP A 126 4.99 10.62 -14.61
N LEU A 127 3.99 9.75 -14.52
CA LEU A 127 4.19 8.30 -14.44
C LEU A 127 4.91 7.77 -15.68
N ASN A 128 4.49 8.20 -16.86
CA ASN A 128 5.18 7.82 -18.10
C ASN A 128 6.64 8.28 -18.11
N PHE A 129 6.93 9.49 -17.64
CA PHE A 129 8.30 9.97 -17.48
C PHE A 129 9.09 9.07 -16.52
N ILE A 130 8.56 8.78 -15.34
CA ILE A 130 9.21 7.95 -14.32
C ILE A 130 9.52 6.56 -14.88
N LEU A 131 8.52 5.89 -15.44
CA LEU A 131 8.65 4.51 -15.89
C LEU A 131 9.52 4.36 -17.17
N SER A 132 9.62 5.41 -18.00
CA SER A 132 10.36 5.36 -19.27
C SER A 132 11.71 6.06 -19.24
N GLN A 133 11.93 7.04 -18.35
CA GLN A 133 13.13 7.87 -18.35
C GLN A 133 14.01 7.70 -17.11
N CYS A 134 13.50 7.09 -16.02
CA CYS A 134 14.31 6.84 -14.84
C CYS A 134 15.40 5.83 -15.15
N PRO A 135 16.70 6.17 -14.98
CA PRO A 135 17.80 5.29 -15.33
C PRO A 135 17.79 3.93 -14.62
N TYR A 136 17.30 3.91 -13.37
CA TYR A 136 17.22 2.69 -12.57
C TYR A 136 16.13 1.72 -13.02
N LEU A 137 15.17 2.17 -13.82
CA LEU A 137 14.09 1.36 -14.40
C LEU A 137 14.37 0.96 -15.85
N ASN A 138 15.36 1.59 -16.50
CA ASN A 138 15.76 1.29 -17.85
C ASN A 138 16.68 0.08 -17.89
N SER A 139 16.16 -1.05 -18.35
CA SER A 139 16.95 -2.27 -18.59
C SER A 139 16.80 -2.71 -20.05
N LYS A 140 17.87 -3.19 -20.66
CA LYS A 140 17.80 -3.81 -21.99
C LYS A 140 17.08 -5.15 -21.97
N ASP A 141 17.08 -5.81 -20.81
CA ASP A 141 16.57 -7.16 -20.61
C ASP A 141 15.19 -7.17 -19.91
N ALA A 142 14.57 -6.01 -19.73
CA ALA A 142 13.21 -5.90 -19.22
C ALA A 142 12.47 -4.71 -19.83
N SER A 143 11.17 -4.83 -19.93
CA SER A 143 10.27 -3.75 -20.38
C SER A 143 9.08 -3.64 -19.48
N ILE A 144 8.72 -2.41 -19.11
CA ILE A 144 7.50 -2.10 -18.37
C ILE A 144 6.40 -1.85 -19.39
N LYS A 145 5.31 -2.60 -19.26
CA LYS A 145 4.13 -2.50 -20.13
C LYS A 145 2.92 -2.10 -19.32
N TYR A 146 2.07 -1.29 -19.90
CA TYR A 146 0.74 -1.07 -19.35
C TYR A 146 -0.08 -2.36 -19.45
N GLY A 147 -0.68 -2.77 -18.35
CA GLY A 147 -1.49 -3.99 -18.27
C GLY A 147 -2.98 -3.68 -18.41
N SER A 148 -3.55 -3.00 -17.44
CA SER A 148 -4.99 -2.70 -17.41
C SER A 148 -5.34 -1.56 -16.47
N VAL A 149 -6.54 -0.98 -16.68
CA VAL A 149 -7.24 -0.14 -15.69
C VAL A 149 -8.38 -0.95 -15.09
N ASP A 150 -8.56 -0.91 -13.80
CA ASP A 150 -9.75 -1.49 -13.19
C ASP A 150 -10.92 -0.51 -13.28
N VAL A 151 -12.02 -0.96 -13.89
CA VAL A 151 -13.21 -0.15 -14.13
C VAL A 151 -13.97 -0.01 -12.80
N GLY A 152 -13.97 1.21 -12.26
CA GLY A 152 -14.65 1.53 -11.00
C GLY A 152 -13.70 1.77 -9.82
N SER A 153 -12.42 1.53 -9.99
CA SER A 153 -11.37 1.95 -9.08
C SER A 153 -10.28 2.71 -9.85
N THR A 154 -9.60 3.60 -9.16
CA THR A 154 -8.49 4.38 -9.74
C THR A 154 -7.17 3.59 -9.71
N TRP A 155 -7.20 2.33 -10.15
CA TRP A 155 -6.03 1.45 -10.15
C TRP A 155 -5.50 1.25 -11.56
N LEU A 156 -4.17 1.36 -11.69
CA LEU A 156 -3.42 1.04 -12.91
C LEU A 156 -2.54 -0.18 -12.63
N THR A 157 -2.64 -1.20 -13.45
CA THR A 157 -1.76 -2.36 -13.41
C THR A 157 -0.68 -2.22 -14.47
N PHE A 158 0.56 -2.43 -14.07
CA PHE A 158 1.72 -2.50 -14.95
C PHE A 158 2.35 -3.89 -14.89
N LEU A 159 2.84 -4.35 -16.03
CA LEU A 159 3.52 -5.64 -16.18
C LEU A 159 4.97 -5.39 -16.55
N ILE A 160 5.88 -6.15 -15.97
CA ILE A 160 7.31 -6.11 -16.28
C ILE A 160 7.67 -7.44 -16.91
N ALA A 161 8.01 -7.42 -18.19
CA ALA A 161 8.43 -8.59 -18.95
C ALA A 161 9.95 -8.59 -19.15
N GLY A 162 10.55 -9.77 -19.14
CA GLY A 162 11.98 -9.97 -19.44
C GLY A 162 12.79 -10.54 -18.28
N ALA A 163 14.03 -10.90 -18.56
CA ALA A 163 14.91 -11.57 -17.61
C ALA A 163 15.29 -10.70 -16.39
N ALA A 164 15.31 -9.38 -16.55
CA ALA A 164 15.61 -8.42 -15.48
C ALA A 164 14.36 -7.89 -14.76
N ALA A 165 13.17 -8.49 -14.94
CA ALA A 165 11.93 -8.00 -14.39
C ALA A 165 11.95 -7.86 -12.85
N THR A 166 12.52 -8.83 -12.14
CA THR A 166 12.68 -8.79 -10.67
C THR A 166 13.57 -7.63 -10.22
N THR A 167 14.66 -7.41 -10.93
CA THR A 167 15.59 -6.30 -10.65
C THR A 167 14.92 -4.96 -10.85
N VAL A 168 14.19 -4.76 -11.96
CA VAL A 168 13.44 -3.52 -12.23
C VAL A 168 12.38 -3.28 -11.17
N LEU A 169 11.65 -4.31 -10.74
CA LEU A 169 10.65 -4.19 -9.68
C LEU A 169 11.28 -3.85 -8.33
N SER A 170 12.41 -4.48 -7.98
CA SER A 170 13.18 -4.15 -6.77
C SER A 170 13.66 -2.69 -6.81
N ASN A 171 14.19 -2.23 -7.94
CA ASN A 171 14.64 -0.86 -8.12
C ASN A 171 13.48 0.14 -7.98
N LEU A 172 12.31 -0.20 -8.54
CA LEU A 172 11.10 0.62 -8.36
C LEU A 172 10.71 0.72 -6.89
N GLY A 173 10.78 -0.39 -6.14
CA GLY A 173 10.50 -0.37 -4.69
C GLY A 173 11.43 0.58 -3.94
N LYS A 174 12.73 0.54 -4.24
CA LYS A 174 13.72 1.46 -3.63
C LYS A 174 13.48 2.91 -4.02
N LEU A 175 13.08 3.19 -5.26
CA LEU A 175 12.67 4.52 -5.72
C LEU A 175 11.44 5.02 -4.95
N VAL A 176 10.44 4.17 -4.76
CA VAL A 176 9.22 4.49 -3.99
C VAL A 176 9.57 4.75 -2.52
N ASP A 177 10.45 3.97 -1.91
CA ASP A 177 10.91 4.20 -0.54
C ASP A 177 11.66 5.53 -0.39
N ALA A 178 12.58 5.83 -1.31
CA ALA A 178 13.29 7.10 -1.35
C ALA A 178 12.33 8.29 -1.54
N ALA A 179 11.34 8.17 -2.42
CA ALA A 179 10.32 9.19 -2.63
C ALA A 179 9.42 9.37 -1.39
N ALA A 180 9.12 8.29 -0.66
CA ALA A 180 8.36 8.35 0.59
C ALA A 180 9.10 9.15 1.68
N LYS A 181 10.41 9.03 1.77
CA LYS A 181 11.26 9.83 2.68
C LYS A 181 11.21 11.32 2.33
N ILE A 182 11.30 11.65 1.03
CA ILE A 182 11.18 13.05 0.53
C ILE A 182 9.77 13.61 0.83
N LYS A 183 8.70 12.83 0.56
CA LYS A 183 7.32 13.18 0.89
C LYS A 183 7.15 13.49 2.36
N SER A 184 7.63 12.62 3.24
CA SER A 184 7.54 12.79 4.70
C SER A 184 8.13 14.13 5.14
N HIS A 185 9.30 14.50 4.60
CA HIS A 185 9.91 15.77 4.90
C HIS A 185 9.10 16.97 4.35
N ALA A 186 8.63 16.89 3.11
CA ALA A 186 7.83 17.93 2.49
C ALA A 186 6.51 18.18 3.25
N THR A 187 5.87 17.13 3.75
CA THR A 187 4.66 17.23 4.59
C THR A 187 4.97 17.95 5.91
N THR A 188 6.05 17.58 6.58
CA THR A 188 6.50 18.27 7.81
C THR A 188 6.73 19.76 7.57
N VAL A 189 7.33 20.12 6.44
CA VAL A 189 7.54 21.50 6.03
C VAL A 189 6.23 22.26 5.83
N LYS A 190 5.26 21.67 5.11
CA LYS A 190 3.94 22.29 4.90
C LYS A 190 3.23 22.56 6.22
N MET A 191 3.26 21.61 7.18
CA MET A 191 2.68 21.80 8.50
C MET A 191 3.35 22.95 9.27
N GLN A 192 4.66 23.08 9.15
CA GLN A 192 5.39 24.20 9.76
C GLN A 192 5.03 25.53 9.09
N GLU A 193 4.87 25.58 7.76
CA GLU A 193 4.39 26.79 7.06
C GLU A 193 2.98 27.19 7.49
N GLU A 194 2.05 26.24 7.61
CA GLU A 194 0.70 26.51 8.08
C GLU A 194 0.69 27.01 9.53
N ALA A 195 1.50 26.40 10.40
CA ALA A 195 1.68 26.86 11.77
C ALA A 195 2.26 28.28 11.83
N LEU A 196 3.24 28.61 10.99
CA LEU A 196 3.82 29.96 10.89
C LEU A 196 2.81 30.99 10.35
N ARG A 197 1.99 30.62 9.37
CA ARG A 197 0.89 31.47 8.86
C ARG A 197 -0.16 31.73 9.95
N SER A 198 -0.49 30.73 10.75
CA SER A 198 -1.46 30.88 11.85
C SER A 198 -0.96 31.78 12.99
N LEU A 199 0.35 31.99 13.10
CA LEU A 199 0.95 32.84 14.13
C LEU A 199 1.11 34.31 13.70
N GLU A 200 0.51 34.75 12.56
CA GLU A 200 0.56 36.14 12.03
C GLU A 200 1.97 36.75 11.93
N LEU A 201 3.00 35.91 11.75
CA LEU A 201 4.36 36.37 11.57
C LEU A 201 4.50 37.04 10.20
N LYS A 202 4.77 38.36 10.24
CA LYS A 202 4.79 39.27 9.10
C LYS A 202 5.71 38.84 7.96
N ASN A 203 5.15 38.97 6.80
CA ASN A 203 5.53 38.83 5.37
C ASN A 203 7.01 38.63 4.93
N GLY A 204 8.01 38.97 5.69
CA GLY A 204 9.44 38.80 5.31
C GLY A 204 9.99 37.43 5.70
N ILE A 205 9.74 36.99 6.91
CA ILE A 205 10.25 35.72 7.46
C ILE A 205 9.67 34.50 6.73
N ALA A 206 8.42 34.60 6.30
CA ALA A 206 7.77 33.50 5.58
C ALA A 206 8.44 33.21 4.22
N ALA A 207 8.91 34.23 3.50
CA ALA A 207 9.56 34.05 2.20
C ALA A 207 10.96 33.42 2.34
N GLU A 208 11.75 33.85 3.33
CA GLU A 208 13.07 33.28 3.61
C GLU A 208 12.98 31.83 4.09
N VAL A 209 11.99 31.52 4.93
CA VAL A 209 11.70 30.16 5.40
C VAL A 209 11.30 29.27 4.23
N LEU A 210 10.41 29.73 3.33
CA LEU A 210 9.99 28.99 2.13
C LEU A 210 11.17 28.70 1.19
N ASP A 211 12.07 29.67 0.99
CA ASP A 211 13.27 29.49 0.16
C ASP A 211 14.25 28.49 0.80
N ALA A 212 14.44 28.55 2.11
CA ALA A 212 15.23 27.57 2.85
C ALA A 212 14.66 26.16 2.71
N PHE A 213 13.34 25.99 2.76
CA PHE A 213 12.68 24.71 2.57
C PHE A 213 12.82 24.15 1.15
N LYS A 214 12.68 24.98 0.12
CA LYS A 214 12.93 24.58 -1.27
C LYS A 214 14.38 24.11 -1.46
N LYS A 215 15.33 24.79 -0.85
CA LYS A 215 16.75 24.38 -0.86
C LYS A 215 16.94 23.04 -0.13
N THR A 216 16.27 22.86 1.02
CA THR A 216 16.35 21.61 1.77
C THR A 216 15.76 20.45 0.98
N ASN A 217 14.61 20.61 0.33
CA ASN A 217 14.02 19.55 -0.52
C ASN A 217 14.97 19.19 -1.66
N LYS A 218 15.62 20.16 -2.31
CA LYS A 218 16.61 19.90 -3.36
C LYS A 218 17.81 19.10 -2.82
N ILE A 219 18.31 19.46 -1.64
CA ILE A 219 19.40 18.72 -0.98
C ILE A 219 18.96 17.29 -0.64
N LEU A 220 17.76 17.11 -0.14
CA LEU A 220 17.21 15.77 0.15
C LEU A 220 17.08 14.92 -1.10
N THR A 221 16.57 15.49 -2.20
CA THR A 221 16.51 14.79 -3.48
C THR A 221 17.91 14.37 -3.94
N GLN A 222 18.90 15.26 -3.85
CA GLN A 222 20.29 14.95 -4.22
C GLN A 222 20.89 13.87 -3.31
N ASN A 223 20.66 13.94 -2.01
CA ASN A 223 21.11 12.91 -1.07
C ASN A 223 20.46 11.55 -1.36
N SER A 224 19.15 11.54 -1.63
CA SER A 224 18.43 10.32 -2.00
C SER A 224 18.93 9.72 -3.32
N VAL A 225 19.28 10.54 -4.32
CA VAL A 225 19.95 10.06 -5.53
C VAL A 225 21.31 9.43 -5.20
N SER A 226 22.10 10.07 -4.33
CA SER A 226 23.41 9.55 -3.92
C SER A 226 23.29 8.24 -3.11
N GLU A 227 22.28 8.10 -2.27
CA GLU A 227 21.98 6.83 -1.58
C GLU A 227 21.60 5.73 -2.58
N LEU A 228 20.75 6.06 -3.57
CA LEU A 228 20.38 5.11 -4.61
C LEU A 228 21.58 4.72 -5.50
N GLU A 229 22.52 5.64 -5.78
CA GLU A 229 23.77 5.30 -6.49
C GLU A 229 24.59 4.26 -5.71
N GLN A 230 24.64 4.35 -4.38
CA GLN A 230 25.33 3.38 -3.55
C GLN A 230 24.64 1.99 -3.55
N GLU A 231 23.32 1.98 -3.61
CA GLU A 231 22.53 0.74 -3.55
C GLU A 231 22.29 0.07 -4.91
N LEU A 232 22.12 0.86 -5.97
CA LEU A 232 21.69 0.39 -7.29
C LEU A 232 22.77 0.51 -8.36
N GLY A 233 23.87 1.22 -8.06
CA GLY A 233 24.99 1.47 -8.96
C GLY A 233 25.06 2.91 -9.44
N GLU A 234 26.28 3.33 -9.78
CA GLU A 234 26.57 4.70 -10.22
C GLU A 234 25.88 5.06 -11.53
N LEU A 235 25.36 6.27 -11.61
CA LEU A 235 24.81 6.87 -12.83
C LEU A 235 25.92 7.43 -13.70
N LYS A 236 25.80 7.25 -15.02
CA LYS A 236 26.89 7.51 -15.98
C LYS A 236 27.27 8.99 -16.09
N ASP A 237 26.28 9.86 -15.99
CA ASP A 237 26.48 11.29 -16.21
C ASP A 237 25.47 12.15 -15.45
N GLY A 238 25.61 13.48 -15.61
CA GLY A 238 24.72 14.45 -14.97
C GLY A 238 23.28 14.41 -15.50
N GLU A 239 23.05 13.94 -16.74
CA GLU A 239 21.71 13.82 -17.31
C GLU A 239 20.93 12.66 -16.65
N GLU A 240 21.60 11.52 -16.44
CA GLU A 240 21.00 10.39 -15.71
C GLU A 240 20.68 10.78 -14.26
N LYS A 241 21.58 11.52 -13.59
CA LYS A 241 21.32 12.04 -12.22
C LYS A 241 20.13 12.99 -12.17
N ASP A 242 20.01 13.88 -13.16
CA ASP A 242 18.88 14.80 -13.27
C ASP A 242 17.56 14.04 -13.51
N LYS A 243 17.54 13.03 -14.40
CA LYS A 243 16.39 12.17 -14.64
C LYS A 243 15.98 11.38 -13.40
N ALA A 244 16.92 10.83 -12.65
CA ALA A 244 16.67 10.14 -11.39
C ALA A 244 16.08 11.11 -10.35
N GLY A 245 16.67 12.28 -10.18
CA GLY A 245 16.18 13.32 -9.26
C GLY A 245 14.76 13.75 -9.59
N ARG A 246 14.46 14.07 -10.87
CA ARG A 246 13.09 14.43 -11.30
C ARG A 246 12.11 13.29 -11.11
N SER A 247 12.53 12.04 -11.31
CA SER A 247 11.65 10.89 -11.04
C SER A 247 11.27 10.80 -9.57
N LEU A 248 12.23 11.00 -8.66
CA LEU A 248 11.98 11.04 -7.23
C LEU A 248 11.04 12.18 -6.81
N GLU A 249 11.27 13.40 -7.33
CA GLU A 249 10.44 14.56 -7.04
C GLU A 249 8.99 14.34 -7.50
N LYS A 250 8.80 13.81 -8.71
CA LYS A 250 7.48 13.48 -9.25
C LYS A 250 6.79 12.38 -8.45
N LEU A 251 7.49 11.31 -8.08
CA LEU A 251 6.97 10.27 -7.20
C LEU A 251 6.54 10.83 -5.86
N ALA A 252 7.41 11.59 -5.20
CA ALA A 252 7.12 12.19 -3.90
C ALA A 252 5.88 13.12 -3.96
N TYR A 253 5.75 13.92 -5.03
CA TYR A 253 4.62 14.79 -5.25
C TYR A 253 3.30 14.03 -5.37
N TRP A 254 3.25 12.97 -6.21
CA TRP A 254 2.03 12.20 -6.40
C TRP A 254 1.71 11.30 -5.21
N MET A 255 2.72 10.80 -4.51
CA MET A 255 2.54 10.09 -3.24
C MET A 255 1.99 11.00 -2.14
N ASP A 256 2.38 12.28 -2.10
CA ASP A 256 1.78 13.30 -1.21
C ASP A 256 0.30 13.54 -1.53
N LYS A 257 -0.10 13.40 -2.78
CA LYS A 257 -1.50 13.46 -3.23
C LYS A 257 -2.29 12.16 -3.04
N GLY A 258 -1.68 11.11 -2.53
CA GLY A 258 -2.35 9.84 -2.21
C GLY A 258 -2.06 8.68 -3.17
N MET A 259 -1.11 8.83 -4.11
CA MET A 259 -0.64 7.71 -4.93
C MET A 259 0.02 6.64 -4.06
N GLN A 260 -0.30 5.38 -4.33
CA GLN A 260 0.24 4.24 -3.59
C GLN A 260 0.66 3.14 -4.57
N PHE A 261 1.70 2.39 -4.20
CA PHE A 261 2.24 1.28 -4.99
C PHE A 261 2.03 -0.03 -4.26
N TYR A 262 1.70 -1.07 -5.01
CA TYR A 262 1.44 -2.40 -4.48
C TYR A 262 2.08 -3.46 -5.38
N SER A 263 2.63 -4.50 -4.78
CA SER A 263 3.04 -5.68 -5.54
C SER A 263 1.80 -6.39 -6.07
N ALA A 264 1.90 -6.95 -7.27
CA ALA A 264 0.82 -7.80 -7.79
C ALA A 264 0.57 -8.98 -6.84
N ILE A 265 -0.69 -9.41 -6.75
CA ILE A 265 -1.13 -10.52 -5.87
C ILE A 265 -0.32 -11.79 -6.13
N ASP A 266 0.08 -12.02 -7.39
CA ASP A 266 0.83 -13.19 -7.84
C ASP A 266 2.35 -13.01 -7.79
N ALA A 267 2.83 -11.88 -7.20
CA ALA A 267 4.26 -11.65 -7.06
C ALA A 267 4.91 -12.75 -6.20
N PRO A 268 6.11 -13.23 -6.56
CA PRO A 268 6.88 -14.15 -5.72
C PRO A 268 7.07 -13.58 -4.31
N ASN A 269 7.14 -14.45 -3.30
CA ASN A 269 7.28 -14.03 -1.90
C ASN A 269 8.49 -13.10 -1.68
N GLU A 270 9.54 -13.26 -2.46
CA GLU A 270 10.77 -12.44 -2.44
C GLU A 270 10.51 -10.97 -2.86
N ILE A 271 9.40 -10.70 -3.54
CA ILE A 271 9.08 -9.39 -4.14
C ILE A 271 7.75 -8.83 -3.56
N LYS A 272 7.01 -9.61 -2.77
CA LYS A 272 5.74 -9.14 -2.18
C LYS A 272 5.91 -7.92 -1.29
N ASP A 273 7.05 -7.81 -0.61
CA ASP A 273 7.34 -6.76 0.36
C ASP A 273 8.26 -5.65 -0.21
N VAL A 274 8.38 -5.58 -1.56
CA VAL A 274 9.24 -4.59 -2.22
C VAL A 274 8.73 -3.16 -2.02
N PHE A 275 7.41 -2.97 -1.93
CA PHE A 275 6.85 -1.65 -1.68
C PHE A 275 6.63 -1.45 -0.17
N PRO A 276 7.04 -0.28 0.37
CA PRO A 276 6.83 0.02 1.77
C PRO A 276 5.34 -0.01 2.09
N VAL A 277 4.97 -0.70 3.17
CA VAL A 277 3.64 -0.60 3.74
C VAL A 277 3.46 0.86 4.13
N GLN A 278 2.62 1.58 3.40
CA GLN A 278 2.29 2.95 3.75
C GLN A 278 1.42 2.90 5.01
N GLN A 279 2.08 2.89 6.16
CA GLN A 279 1.41 3.25 7.40
C GLN A 279 0.93 4.69 7.22
N GLU A 280 -0.33 4.95 7.54
CA GLU A 280 -0.78 6.30 7.87
C GLU A 280 0.01 6.72 9.12
N VAL A 281 1.19 7.26 8.91
CA VAL A 281 1.99 7.75 10.01
C VAL A 281 1.30 9.02 10.47
N SER A 282 0.76 8.98 11.68
CA SER A 282 0.35 10.17 12.41
C SER A 282 1.59 11.02 12.66
N TYR A 283 1.83 12.00 11.79
CA TYR A 283 3.04 12.85 11.81
C TYR A 283 2.97 14.01 12.78
N LEU A 284 1.98 14.04 13.65
CA LEU A 284 2.01 14.96 14.77
C LEU A 284 2.92 14.33 15.84
N SER A 285 4.09 14.93 16.07
CA SER A 285 4.87 14.56 17.25
C SER A 285 4.00 14.73 18.48
N ASP A 286 4.16 13.86 19.48
CA ASP A 286 3.39 13.92 20.73
C ASP A 286 3.42 15.30 21.39
N ASP A 287 4.48 16.08 21.14
CA ASP A 287 4.62 17.45 21.63
C ASP A 287 3.75 18.48 20.87
N LEU A 288 3.53 18.27 19.56
CA LEU A 288 2.59 19.08 18.76
C LEU A 288 1.14 18.73 19.06
N MET A 289 0.82 17.45 19.29
CA MET A 289 -0.50 17.02 19.75
C MET A 289 -0.84 17.66 21.10
N LYS A 290 0.09 17.66 22.06
CA LYS A 290 -0.09 18.32 23.37
C LYS A 290 -0.25 19.84 23.27
N LEU A 291 0.34 20.49 22.27
CA LEU A 291 0.19 21.92 22.02
C LEU A 291 -1.19 22.27 21.42
N ILE A 292 -1.74 21.42 20.58
CA ILE A 292 -3.08 21.57 19.99
C ILE A 292 -4.16 21.35 21.08
N GLU A 293 -4.05 20.29 21.88
CA GLU A 293 -4.97 20.00 22.99
C GLU A 293 -4.96 21.08 24.08
N LYS A 294 -3.84 21.80 24.26
CA LYS A 294 -3.75 22.94 25.20
C LYS A 294 -4.44 24.19 24.73
N LYS A 295 -4.74 24.33 23.42
CA LYS A 295 -5.42 25.51 22.84
C LYS A 295 -6.94 25.36 22.79
N GLU A 296 -7.47 24.14 22.95
CA GLU A 296 -8.92 23.87 22.96
C GLU A 296 -9.52 23.90 24.39
N LYS A 297 -8.75 24.19 25.40
CA LYS A 297 -9.15 24.48 26.78
C LYS A 297 -8.94 25.97 27.11
#